data_59282efcbb5789f0809d5c03afdd6021
#
_entry.id   59282efcbb5789f0809d5c03afdd6021
#
_cell.length_a   1.000
_cell.length_b   1.000
_cell.length_c   1.000
_cell.angle_alpha   90.00
_cell.angle_beta   90.00
_cell.angle_gamma   90.00
#
_symmetry.space_group_name_H-M   'P 1'
#
loop_
_entity.id
_entity.type
_entity.pdbx_description
1 polymer ?
#
loop_
_entity_poly.entity_id
_entity_poly.type
_entity_poly.pdbx_seq_one_letter_code
_entity_poly.pdbx_strand_id
1 'polypeptide(L)' 'PREEISYEQAIAYLRKEAIVLPDTAPRGYVLLTYKDVPLGFVKNIGNRANNLYPQEWRIRSGYLPEKIRVL' A
#
# COMPACT_ATOMS: atom_id res chain seq x y z
N PRO A 1 5.05 -9.45 -8.93
CA PRO A 1 5.40 -9.76 -7.54
C PRO A 1 4.43 -9.08 -6.58
N ARG A 2 4.28 -9.67 -5.40
CA ARG A 2 3.39 -9.15 -4.38
C ARG A 2 4.11 -9.13 -3.06
N GLU A 3 3.67 -8.22 -2.18
CA GLU A 3 4.27 -8.07 -0.87
C GLU A 3 3.15 -7.88 0.15
N GLU A 4 3.13 -8.74 1.15
CA GLU A 4 2.18 -8.60 2.26
C GLU A 4 2.68 -7.53 3.21
N ILE A 5 1.80 -6.60 3.61
CA ILE A 5 2.19 -5.49 4.46
C ILE A 5 1.41 -5.51 5.76
N SER A 6 1.90 -4.75 6.72
CA SER A 6 1.25 -4.64 8.02
C SER A 6 0.01 -3.77 7.95
N TYR A 7 -0.79 -3.81 9.02
CA TYR A 7 -1.97 -2.97 9.13
C TYR A 7 -1.61 -1.48 9.01
N GLU A 8 -0.54 -1.08 9.69
CA GLU A 8 -0.13 0.33 9.66
C GLU A 8 0.30 0.76 8.26
N GLN A 9 1.01 -0.13 7.57
CA GLN A 9 1.41 0.17 6.20
C GLN A 9 0.22 0.18 5.25
N ALA A 10 -0.76 -0.68 5.51
CA ALA A 10 -1.97 -0.69 4.68
C ALA A 10 -2.72 0.64 4.84
N ILE A 11 -2.83 1.14 6.06
CA ILE A 11 -3.46 2.45 6.28
C ILE A 11 -2.69 3.54 5.55
N ALA A 12 -1.36 3.55 5.70
CA ALA A 12 -0.54 4.55 5.05
C ALA A 12 -0.71 4.51 3.53
N TYR A 13 -0.77 3.30 2.98
CA TYR A 13 -0.95 3.15 1.55
C TYR A 13 -2.28 3.74 1.09
N LEU A 14 -3.36 3.43 1.81
CA LEU A 14 -4.69 3.92 1.43
C LEU A 14 -4.82 5.42 1.61
N ARG A 15 -3.95 6.03 2.39
CA ARG A 15 -3.89 7.48 2.56
C ARG A 15 -2.95 8.16 1.57
N LYS A 16 -2.43 7.39 0.62
CA LYS A 16 -1.55 7.91 -0.42
C LYS A 16 -0.20 8.36 0.13
N GLU A 17 0.26 7.69 1.19
CA GLU A 17 1.57 7.99 1.77
C GLU A 17 2.62 7.06 1.19
N ALA A 18 3.88 7.48 1.25
CA ALA A 18 4.98 6.66 0.79
C ALA A 18 5.16 5.47 1.72
N ILE A 19 5.58 4.35 1.15
CA ILE A 19 5.75 3.10 1.88
C ILE A 19 7.23 2.71 1.76
N VAL A 20 7.78 2.18 2.85
CA VAL A 20 9.12 1.58 2.83
C VAL A 20 8.95 0.08 2.91
N LEU A 21 9.46 -0.61 1.90
CA LEU A 21 9.40 -2.06 1.85
C LEU A 21 10.72 -2.64 2.34
N PRO A 22 10.73 -3.91 2.80
CA PRO A 22 11.97 -4.53 3.22
C PRO A 22 12.94 -4.69 2.05
N ASP A 23 14.23 -4.79 2.37
CA ASP A 23 15.26 -4.92 1.34
C ASP A 23 15.05 -6.14 0.47
N THR A 24 14.34 -7.15 0.99
CA THR A 24 14.06 -8.36 0.23
C THR A 24 12.96 -8.17 -0.80
N ALA A 25 12.21 -7.07 -0.74
CA ALA A 25 11.14 -6.83 -1.70
C ALA A 25 11.73 -6.52 -3.07
N PRO A 26 11.12 -7.02 -4.13
CA PRO A 26 11.62 -6.74 -5.48
C PRO A 26 11.45 -5.28 -5.83
N ARG A 27 12.35 -4.78 -6.67
CA ARG A 27 12.23 -3.43 -7.18
C ARG A 27 11.27 -3.38 -8.36
N GLY A 28 10.76 -2.20 -8.65
CA GLY A 28 9.79 -2.02 -9.71
C GLY A 28 8.38 -2.09 -9.16
N TYR A 29 7.45 -2.51 -10.00
CA TYR A 29 6.04 -2.55 -9.62
C TYR A 29 5.78 -3.75 -8.72
N VAL A 30 5.18 -3.47 -7.57
CA VAL A 30 4.87 -4.50 -6.56
C VAL A 30 3.41 -4.34 -6.16
N LEU A 31 2.69 -5.44 -6.14
CA LEU A 31 1.31 -5.42 -5.65
C LEU A 31 1.33 -5.60 -4.13
N LEU A 32 0.76 -4.64 -3.43
CA LEU A 32 0.65 -4.72 -1.97
C LEU A 32 -0.60 -5.48 -1.59
N THR A 33 -0.45 -6.36 -0.60
CA THR A 33 -1.58 -7.12 -0.07
C THR A 33 -1.64 -6.96 1.44
N TYR A 34 -2.83 -7.08 1.98
CA TYR A 34 -3.04 -7.13 3.42
C TYR A 34 -4.01 -8.25 3.71
N LYS A 35 -3.56 -9.24 4.48
CA LYS A 35 -4.32 -10.45 4.77
C LYS A 35 -4.87 -11.07 3.49
N ASP A 36 -3.98 -11.17 2.49
CA ASP A 36 -4.26 -11.75 1.17
C ASP A 36 -5.23 -10.92 0.33
N VAL A 37 -5.61 -9.74 0.78
CA VAL A 37 -6.47 -8.86 0.00
C VAL A 37 -5.59 -7.87 -0.76
N PRO A 38 -5.65 -7.85 -2.10
CA PRO A 38 -4.83 -6.91 -2.85
C PRO A 38 -5.33 -5.48 -2.66
N LEU A 39 -4.39 -4.57 -2.39
CA LEU A 39 -4.71 -3.17 -2.19
C LEU A 39 -4.43 -2.34 -3.43
N GLY A 40 -3.29 -2.57 -4.05
CA GLY A 40 -2.88 -1.81 -5.21
C GLY A 40 -1.38 -1.86 -5.38
N PHE A 41 -0.87 -1.10 -6.34
CA PHE A 41 0.54 -1.16 -6.70
C PHE A 41 1.34 -0.02 -6.10
N VAL A 42 2.62 -0.29 -5.91
CA VAL A 42 3.64 0.72 -5.65
C VAL A 42 4.78 0.49 -6.63
N LYS A 43 5.60 1.51 -6.82
CA LYS A 43 6.86 1.34 -7.55
C LYS A 43 7.99 1.41 -6.55
N ASN A 44 8.60 0.27 -6.29
CA ASN A 44 9.66 0.16 -5.30
C ASN A 44 10.98 0.60 -5.93
N ILE A 45 11.57 1.67 -5.39
CA ILE A 45 12.83 2.20 -5.90
C ILE A 45 14.00 1.89 -4.97
N GLY A 46 13.76 1.07 -3.94
CA GLY A 46 14.79 0.62 -3.04
C GLY A 46 14.67 1.22 -1.65
N ASN A 47 14.90 2.51 -1.52
CA ASN A 47 14.82 3.15 -0.21
C ASN A 47 13.38 3.56 0.15
N ARG A 48 12.48 3.51 -0.81
CA ARG A 48 11.06 3.75 -0.56
C ARG A 48 10.28 3.23 -1.75
N ALA A 49 8.97 3.16 -1.60
CA ALA A 49 8.09 2.75 -2.67
C ALA A 49 7.12 3.89 -2.98
N ASN A 50 7.06 4.29 -4.23
CA ASN A 50 6.14 5.33 -4.66
C ASN A 50 4.73 4.76 -4.67
N ASN A 51 3.82 5.47 -4.03
CA ASN A 51 2.44 5.03 -3.88
C ASN A 51 1.66 5.35 -5.15
N LEU A 52 1.14 4.32 -5.80
CA LEU A 52 0.38 4.46 -7.04
C LEU A 52 -1.13 4.39 -6.84
N TYR A 53 -1.57 4.38 -5.59
CA TYR A 53 -2.99 4.35 -5.29
C TYR A 53 -3.65 5.62 -5.86
N PRO A 54 -4.80 5.50 -6.54
CA PRO A 54 -5.43 6.68 -7.13
C PRO A 54 -5.73 7.75 -6.10
N GLN A 55 -5.42 8.99 -6.43
CA GLN A 55 -5.58 10.10 -5.51
C GLN A 55 -7.02 10.26 -5.05
N GLU A 56 -7.96 10.08 -5.95
CA GLU A 56 -9.37 10.26 -5.63
C GLU A 56 -9.93 9.14 -4.75
N TRP A 57 -9.20 8.05 -4.59
CA TRP A 57 -9.61 6.94 -3.73
C TRP A 57 -8.98 7.02 -2.34
N ARG A 58 -8.15 8.03 -2.11
CA ARG A 58 -7.47 8.17 -0.84
C ARG A 58 -8.48 8.29 0.29
N ILE A 59 -8.26 7.53 1.36
CA ILE A 59 -9.14 7.64 2.52
C ILE A 59 -8.84 8.95 3.23
N ARG A 60 -9.88 9.51 3.84
CA ARG A 60 -9.76 10.73 4.60
C ARG A 60 -9.46 10.39 6.05
N SER A 61 -8.89 11.37 6.77
CA SER A 61 -8.67 11.15 8.18
C SER A 61 -10.02 10.91 8.87
N GLY A 62 -10.01 10.00 9.82
CA GLY A 62 -11.23 9.61 10.50
C GLY A 62 -11.85 8.32 10.01
N TYR A 63 -11.52 7.90 8.80
CA TYR A 63 -11.96 6.61 8.31
C TYR A 63 -11.09 5.51 8.90
N LEU A 64 -11.73 4.41 9.31
CA LEU A 64 -11.03 3.27 9.84
C LEU A 64 -10.95 2.20 8.76
N PRO A 65 -9.76 1.60 8.56
CA PRO A 65 -9.57 0.65 7.47
C PRO A 65 -10.52 -0.55 7.53
N GLU A 66 -10.89 -0.99 8.70
CA GLU A 66 -11.78 -2.14 8.80
C GLU A 66 -13.17 -1.84 8.25
N LYS A 67 -13.50 -0.57 8.04
CA LYS A 67 -14.77 -0.17 7.46
C LYS A 67 -14.66 0.13 5.98
N ILE A 68 -13.48 0.00 5.42
CA ILE A 68 -13.23 0.29 4.02
C ILE A 68 -13.38 -0.99 3.24
N ARG A 69 -14.18 -0.94 2.21
CA ARG A 69 -14.31 -2.08 1.31
C ARG A 69 -13.18 -2.04 0.31
N VAL A 70 -12.38 -3.07 0.31
CA VAL A 70 -11.33 -3.23 -0.69
C VAL A 70 -11.93 -3.95 -1.86
N LEU A 71 -11.98 -3.27 -2.96
CA LEU A 71 -12.65 -3.82 -4.14
C LEU A 71 -11.69 -4.49 -5.08
#